data_6287b2012b8601d7a094ca2c9ed00243
#
_entry.id   6287b2012b8601d7a094ca2c9ed00243
#
_cell.length_a   1.000
_cell.length_b   1.000
_cell.length_c   1.000
_cell.angle_alpha   90.00
_cell.angle_beta   90.00
_cell.angle_gamma   90.00
#
_symmetry.space_group_name_H-M   'P 1'
#
loop_
_entity.id
_entity.type
_entity.pdbx_description
1 polymer ?
#
loop_
_entity_poly.entity_id
_entity_poly.type
_entity_poly.pdbx_seq_one_letter_code
_entity_poly.pdbx_strand_id
1 'polypeptide(L)'
;MVTRIELPELRRLMADGAQVVEVLPAEEYQQGHLPGAAGIPLKELDRRATRELDRSRPVVTYCWDWLCDLGPRAAHRLESLGFTDVYEYKAGKVDWLANNLPGEGEEAEVPTVGRLAHDDVATAAPDETVAAVRDRVARSPYRFGLVVGEDRVVLGRLRQAVLSDDPTARVDDVMEAGPSTLRPNIRAEELAGHMRHKDLAYAIVTTPEGRLIGIARRTDVETAASTVGQLSAAPR
;
A
#
# COMPACT_ATOMS: atom_id res chain seq x y z
N MET A 1 -11.30 -3.13 27.56
CA MET A 1 -10.13 -2.24 27.30
C MET A 1 -9.81 -2.32 25.82
N VAL A 2 -9.75 -1.18 25.12
CA VAL A 2 -9.45 -1.11 23.68
C VAL A 2 -8.05 -1.67 23.41
N THR A 3 -7.95 -2.62 22.49
CA THR A 3 -6.69 -3.20 22.04
C THR A 3 -6.28 -2.55 20.72
N ARG A 4 -5.09 -1.93 20.69
CA ARG A 4 -4.51 -1.42 19.43
C ARG A 4 -3.89 -2.57 18.65
N ILE A 5 -4.17 -2.61 17.34
CA ILE A 5 -3.72 -3.68 16.44
C ILE A 5 -3.02 -3.12 15.21
N GLU A 6 -2.16 -3.94 14.63
CA GLU A 6 -1.44 -3.69 13.38
C GLU A 6 -2.10 -4.46 12.21
N LEU A 7 -1.66 -4.19 10.97
CA LEU A 7 -2.23 -4.77 9.76
C LEU A 7 -2.35 -6.30 9.75
N PRO A 8 -1.36 -7.10 10.19
CA PRO A 8 -1.50 -8.56 10.21
C PRO A 8 -2.66 -9.03 11.09
N GLU A 9 -2.82 -8.41 12.25
CA GLU A 9 -3.90 -8.75 13.19
C GLU A 9 -5.27 -8.28 12.67
N LEU A 10 -5.34 -7.09 12.05
CA LEU A 10 -6.57 -6.65 11.37
C LEU A 10 -7.04 -7.68 10.34
N ARG A 11 -6.12 -8.13 9.46
CA ARG A 11 -6.45 -9.12 8.42
C ARG A 11 -6.92 -10.44 9.01
N ARG A 12 -6.32 -10.89 10.12
CA ARG A 12 -6.76 -12.08 10.84
C ARG A 12 -8.17 -11.90 11.38
N LEU A 13 -8.44 -10.80 12.09
CA LEU A 13 -9.76 -10.50 12.64
C LEU A 13 -10.84 -10.38 11.56
N MET A 14 -10.52 -9.76 10.41
CA MET A 14 -11.43 -9.71 9.26
C MET A 14 -11.78 -11.11 8.74
N ALA A 15 -10.78 -11.99 8.61
CA ALA A 15 -10.99 -13.37 8.18
C ALA A 15 -11.83 -14.17 9.17
N ASP A 16 -11.69 -13.89 10.47
CA ASP A 16 -12.47 -14.50 11.57
C ASP A 16 -13.86 -13.85 11.73
N GLY A 17 -14.23 -12.90 10.87
CA GLY A 17 -15.56 -12.29 10.83
C GLY A 17 -15.76 -11.12 11.79
N ALA A 18 -14.71 -10.43 12.21
CA ALA A 18 -14.84 -9.17 12.94
C ALA A 18 -15.58 -8.11 12.11
N GLN A 19 -16.29 -7.23 12.80
CA GLN A 19 -16.97 -6.08 12.20
C GLN A 19 -16.01 -4.91 12.10
N VAL A 20 -15.69 -4.47 10.88
CA VAL A 20 -14.79 -3.34 10.64
C VAL A 20 -15.62 -2.07 10.46
N VAL A 21 -15.26 -0.99 11.16
CA VAL A 21 -16.02 0.26 11.17
C VAL A 21 -15.13 1.43 10.81
N GLU A 22 -15.43 2.08 9.70
CA GLU A 22 -14.87 3.39 9.37
C GLU A 22 -15.64 4.49 10.07
N VAL A 23 -14.94 5.35 10.80
CA VAL A 23 -15.57 6.41 11.60
C VAL A 23 -15.38 7.82 11.03
N LEU A 24 -14.92 7.90 9.79
CA LEU A 24 -14.80 9.13 9.01
C LEU A 24 -16.18 9.65 8.56
N PRO A 25 -16.26 10.91 8.05
CA PRO A 25 -17.48 11.42 7.41
C PRO A 25 -17.96 10.49 6.27
N ALA A 26 -19.26 10.51 6.01
CA ALA A 26 -19.88 9.63 5.00
C ALA A 26 -19.28 9.80 3.60
N GLU A 27 -18.87 11.02 3.23
CA GLU A 27 -18.22 11.32 1.95
C GLU A 27 -16.89 10.59 1.81
N GLU A 28 -16.07 10.58 2.87
CA GLU A 28 -14.79 9.85 2.89
C GLU A 28 -14.96 8.33 2.76
N TYR A 29 -16.02 7.81 3.39
CA TYR A 29 -16.37 6.39 3.27
C TYR A 29 -16.83 6.05 1.84
N GLN A 30 -17.66 6.90 1.21
CA GLN A 30 -18.15 6.69 -0.16
C GLN A 30 -16.99 6.70 -1.18
N GLN A 31 -16.02 7.60 -1.00
CA GLN A 31 -14.85 7.66 -1.86
C GLN A 31 -14.03 6.37 -1.79
N GLY A 32 -13.77 5.86 -0.59
CA GLY A 32 -13.05 4.62 -0.46
C GLY A 32 -12.93 4.14 0.98
N HIS A 33 -13.10 2.84 1.20
CA HIS A 33 -13.05 2.19 2.51
C HIS A 33 -12.48 0.78 2.42
N LEU A 34 -12.16 0.19 3.56
CA LEU A 34 -11.70 -1.21 3.64
C LEU A 34 -12.84 -2.17 3.25
N PRO A 35 -12.55 -3.30 2.58
CA PRO A 35 -13.57 -4.24 2.15
C PRO A 35 -14.48 -4.70 3.29
N GLY A 36 -15.79 -4.60 3.04
CA GLY A 36 -16.83 -5.01 4.01
C GLY A 36 -16.93 -4.13 5.26
N ALA A 37 -16.25 -3.00 5.31
CA ALA A 37 -16.36 -2.08 6.43
C ALA A 37 -17.74 -1.39 6.46
N ALA A 38 -18.26 -1.14 7.67
CA ALA A 38 -19.44 -0.31 7.87
C ALA A 38 -19.02 1.16 8.04
N GLY A 39 -19.63 2.08 7.28
CA GLY A 39 -19.41 3.51 7.42
C GLY A 39 -20.31 4.09 8.53
N ILE A 40 -19.76 4.29 9.72
CA ILE A 40 -20.50 4.88 10.86
C ILE A 40 -19.70 6.09 11.38
N PRO A 41 -19.97 7.30 10.88
CA PRO A 41 -19.29 8.51 11.35
C PRO A 41 -19.34 8.64 12.88
N LEU A 42 -18.24 9.06 13.51
CA LEU A 42 -18.15 9.16 14.98
C LEU A 42 -19.34 9.91 15.60
N LYS A 43 -19.81 10.98 14.95
CA LYS A 43 -20.98 11.78 15.41
C LYS A 43 -22.31 11.01 15.44
N GLU A 44 -22.39 9.89 14.71
CA GLU A 44 -23.59 9.04 14.60
C GLU A 44 -23.45 7.72 15.36
N LEU A 45 -22.26 7.45 15.91
CA LEU A 45 -21.90 6.16 16.46
C LEU A 45 -22.86 5.67 17.55
N ASP A 46 -23.24 6.53 18.49
CA ASP A 46 -24.13 6.17 19.59
C ASP A 46 -25.49 5.64 19.13
N ARG A 47 -26.02 6.27 18.08
CA ARG A 47 -27.35 5.92 17.55
C ARG A 47 -27.29 4.70 16.63
N ARG A 48 -26.20 4.57 15.85
CA ARG A 48 -26.10 3.56 14.79
C ARG A 48 -25.45 2.26 15.29
N ALA A 49 -24.41 2.34 16.10
CA ALA A 49 -23.66 1.15 16.54
C ALA A 49 -24.55 0.11 17.20
N THR A 50 -25.47 0.52 18.06
CA THR A 50 -26.36 -0.41 18.78
C THR A 50 -27.42 -1.07 17.90
N ARG A 51 -27.63 -0.57 16.69
CA ARG A 51 -28.60 -1.10 15.70
C ARG A 51 -27.94 -1.87 14.58
N GLU A 52 -26.72 -1.50 14.21
CA GLU A 52 -26.04 -1.99 13.02
C GLU A 52 -24.90 -2.97 13.36
N LEU A 53 -24.42 -2.96 14.62
CA LEU A 53 -23.33 -3.84 15.06
C LEU A 53 -23.81 -4.87 16.08
N ASP A 54 -23.26 -6.07 15.98
CA ASP A 54 -23.49 -7.16 16.92
C ASP A 54 -22.48 -7.09 18.06
N ARG A 55 -22.95 -6.94 19.31
CA ARG A 55 -22.12 -6.87 20.50
C ARG A 55 -21.39 -8.17 20.85
N SER A 56 -21.83 -9.29 20.30
CA SER A 56 -21.18 -10.60 20.52
C SER A 56 -19.99 -10.86 19.60
N ARG A 57 -19.75 -9.99 18.63
CA ARG A 57 -18.66 -10.10 17.64
C ARG A 57 -17.59 -9.05 17.88
N PRO A 58 -16.31 -9.36 17.62
CA PRO A 58 -15.24 -8.37 17.64
C PRO A 58 -15.57 -7.18 16.74
N VAL A 59 -15.23 -5.96 17.20
CA VAL A 59 -15.38 -4.73 16.40
C VAL A 59 -14.01 -4.05 16.29
N VAL A 60 -13.62 -3.72 15.08
CA VAL A 60 -12.41 -2.96 14.78
C VAL A 60 -12.79 -1.59 14.25
N THR A 61 -12.37 -0.53 14.95
CA THR A 61 -12.51 0.84 14.45
C THR A 61 -11.25 1.30 13.73
N TYR A 62 -11.42 2.10 12.67
CA TYR A 62 -10.31 2.78 12.02
C TYR A 62 -10.73 4.15 11.48
N CYS A 63 -9.76 5.01 11.22
CA CYS A 63 -9.94 6.28 10.53
C CYS A 63 -8.89 6.47 9.44
N TRP A 64 -8.42 7.70 9.19
CA TRP A 64 -7.55 7.98 8.05
C TRP A 64 -6.13 7.45 8.23
N ASP A 65 -5.45 7.85 9.31
CA ASP A 65 -4.03 7.54 9.57
C ASP A 65 -3.70 7.62 11.06
N TRP A 66 -2.41 7.56 11.38
CA TRP A 66 -1.86 7.64 12.73
C TRP A 66 -2.17 8.95 13.47
N LEU A 67 -2.38 10.05 12.76
CA LEU A 67 -2.65 11.37 13.35
C LEU A 67 -4.13 11.56 13.67
N CYS A 68 -5.01 10.82 13.01
CA CYS A 68 -6.45 10.89 13.21
C CYS A 68 -6.86 10.36 14.58
N ASP A 69 -7.62 11.14 15.34
CA ASP A 69 -8.10 10.76 16.69
C ASP A 69 -9.54 10.17 16.71
N LEU A 70 -10.21 10.12 15.55
CA LEU A 70 -11.58 9.61 15.47
C LEU A 70 -11.66 8.10 15.78
N GLY A 71 -10.68 7.31 15.32
CA GLY A 71 -10.61 5.87 15.55
C GLY A 71 -10.58 5.51 17.05
N PRO A 72 -9.58 5.98 17.82
CA PRO A 72 -9.52 5.71 19.26
C PRO A 72 -10.73 6.23 20.03
N ARG A 73 -11.25 7.42 19.68
CA ARG A 73 -12.48 7.95 20.30
C ARG A 73 -13.68 7.06 20.05
N ALA A 74 -13.82 6.53 18.85
CA ALA A 74 -14.88 5.59 18.51
C ALA A 74 -14.75 4.28 19.27
N ALA A 75 -13.53 3.72 19.36
CA ALA A 75 -13.29 2.49 20.10
C ALA A 75 -13.70 2.64 21.57
N HIS A 76 -13.25 3.68 22.27
CA HIS A 76 -13.67 3.95 23.65
C HIS A 76 -15.19 4.19 23.77
N ARG A 77 -15.80 4.81 22.76
CA ARG A 77 -17.25 5.01 22.76
C ARG A 77 -18.01 3.70 22.66
N LEU A 78 -17.55 2.77 21.79
CA LEU A 78 -18.12 1.42 21.69
C LEU A 78 -18.03 0.65 23.01
N GLU A 79 -16.90 0.70 23.72
CA GLU A 79 -16.82 0.13 25.06
C GLU A 79 -17.90 0.70 26.00
N SER A 80 -18.08 2.02 26.00
CA SER A 80 -19.11 2.68 26.81
C SER A 80 -20.54 2.26 26.43
N LEU A 81 -20.75 1.82 25.19
CA LEU A 81 -22.02 1.30 24.67
C LEU A 81 -22.20 -0.21 24.95
N GLY A 82 -21.25 -0.85 25.63
CA GLY A 82 -21.32 -2.25 26.07
C GLY A 82 -20.76 -3.26 25.10
N PHE A 83 -19.95 -2.84 24.11
CA PHE A 83 -19.13 -3.75 23.29
C PHE A 83 -17.91 -4.16 24.12
N THR A 84 -17.62 -5.47 24.23
CA THR A 84 -16.56 -6.01 25.10
C THR A 84 -15.29 -6.35 24.35
N ASP A 85 -15.38 -6.60 23.06
CA ASP A 85 -14.27 -7.02 22.19
C ASP A 85 -14.00 -5.96 21.13
N VAL A 86 -13.30 -4.88 21.54
CA VAL A 86 -13.10 -3.67 20.75
C VAL A 86 -11.63 -3.45 20.45
N TYR A 87 -11.33 -3.29 19.18
CA TYR A 87 -9.99 -3.06 18.63
C TYR A 87 -9.90 -1.71 17.92
N GLU A 88 -8.70 -1.15 17.87
CA GLU A 88 -8.34 0.04 17.10
C GLU A 88 -7.25 -0.29 16.10
N TYR A 89 -7.53 -0.17 14.80
CA TYR A 89 -6.50 -0.16 13.77
C TYR A 89 -5.99 1.26 13.56
N LYS A 90 -4.96 1.64 14.34
CA LYS A 90 -4.47 3.01 14.44
C LYS A 90 -3.80 3.51 13.16
N ALA A 91 -3.11 2.64 12.42
CA ALA A 91 -2.46 3.00 11.16
C ALA A 91 -3.46 3.43 10.05
N GLY A 92 -4.71 2.95 10.14
CA GLY A 92 -5.84 3.44 9.37
C GLY A 92 -5.85 3.09 7.89
N LYS A 93 -6.72 3.80 7.15
CA LYS A 93 -6.94 3.61 5.71
C LYS A 93 -5.66 3.76 4.89
N VAL A 94 -4.83 4.74 5.23
CA VAL A 94 -3.59 5.03 4.49
C VAL A 94 -2.63 3.84 4.54
N ASP A 95 -2.48 3.19 5.68
CA ASP A 95 -1.61 2.00 5.80
C ASP A 95 -2.14 0.82 4.98
N TRP A 96 -3.45 0.56 5.02
CA TRP A 96 -4.09 -0.47 4.20
C TRP A 96 -3.80 -0.27 2.71
N LEU A 97 -4.02 0.94 2.20
CA LEU A 97 -3.78 1.29 0.79
C LEU A 97 -2.29 1.29 0.44
N ALA A 98 -1.43 1.73 1.36
CA ALA A 98 0.03 1.73 1.16
C ALA A 98 0.63 0.32 1.12
N ASN A 99 -0.11 -0.69 1.61
CA ASN A 99 0.24 -2.11 1.46
C ASN A 99 -0.36 -2.75 0.19
N ASN A 100 -0.87 -1.94 -0.75
CA ASN A 100 -1.48 -2.38 -2.01
C ASN A 100 -2.69 -3.33 -1.81
N LEU A 101 -3.42 -3.16 -0.73
CA LEU A 101 -4.60 -3.96 -0.44
C LEU A 101 -5.84 -3.36 -1.12
N PRO A 102 -6.82 -4.20 -1.50
CA PRO A 102 -8.01 -3.74 -2.19
C PRO A 102 -8.87 -2.84 -1.31
N GLY A 103 -9.53 -1.84 -1.89
CA GLY A 103 -10.56 -1.03 -1.27
C GLY A 103 -11.91 -1.24 -1.93
N GLU A 104 -12.96 -0.69 -1.32
CA GLU A 104 -14.31 -0.55 -1.88
C GLU A 104 -14.67 0.95 -1.92
N GLY A 105 -15.65 1.34 -2.74
CA GLY A 105 -16.09 2.72 -2.91
C GLY A 105 -15.86 3.28 -4.31
N GLU A 106 -16.18 4.54 -4.53
CA GLU A 106 -16.14 5.19 -5.86
C GLU A 106 -14.72 5.23 -6.46
N GLU A 107 -13.69 5.35 -5.61
CA GLU A 107 -12.28 5.40 -6.02
C GLU A 107 -11.60 4.02 -6.04
N ALA A 108 -12.30 2.95 -5.70
CA ALA A 108 -11.73 1.60 -5.68
C ALA A 108 -11.17 1.17 -7.05
N GLU A 109 -11.75 1.68 -8.14
CA GLU A 109 -11.33 1.38 -9.52
C GLU A 109 -10.32 2.40 -10.08
N VAL A 110 -9.98 3.47 -9.33
CA VAL A 110 -8.97 4.44 -9.78
C VAL A 110 -7.61 3.75 -9.86
N PRO A 111 -6.92 3.80 -11.02
CA PRO A 111 -5.62 3.17 -11.18
C PRO A 111 -4.58 3.76 -10.22
N THR A 112 -4.02 2.90 -9.37
CA THR A 112 -2.91 3.24 -8.49
C THR A 112 -1.61 2.63 -8.97
N VAL A 113 -0.50 3.20 -8.55
CA VAL A 113 0.84 2.77 -8.93
C VAL A 113 1.11 1.31 -8.55
N GLY A 114 0.58 0.86 -7.42
CA GLY A 114 0.72 -0.53 -6.98
C GLY A 114 0.05 -1.55 -7.91
N ARG A 115 -1.09 -1.18 -8.51
CA ARG A 115 -1.80 -2.03 -9.49
C ARG A 115 -1.11 -2.08 -10.85
N LEU A 116 -0.27 -1.07 -11.15
CA LEU A 116 0.49 -0.96 -12.40
C LEU A 116 1.92 -1.49 -12.25
N ALA A 117 2.32 -1.91 -11.06
CA ALA A 117 3.65 -2.40 -10.80
C ALA A 117 3.82 -3.85 -11.30
N HIS A 118 4.88 -4.10 -12.06
CA HIS A 118 5.26 -5.43 -12.56
C HIS A 118 6.31 -6.07 -11.66
N ASP A 119 6.13 -7.33 -11.31
CA ASP A 119 7.09 -8.12 -10.51
C ASP A 119 8.07 -8.91 -11.41
N ASP A 120 8.50 -8.32 -12.52
CA ASP A 120 9.40 -8.90 -13.52
C ASP A 120 10.83 -8.33 -13.46
N VAL A 121 11.16 -7.59 -12.41
CA VAL A 121 12.51 -7.07 -12.18
C VAL A 121 13.44 -8.16 -11.62
N ALA A 122 14.66 -8.22 -12.15
CA ALA A 122 15.67 -9.12 -11.58
C ALA A 122 16.02 -8.72 -10.14
N THR A 123 16.03 -9.67 -9.24
CA THR A 123 16.44 -9.46 -7.85
C THR A 123 17.73 -10.22 -7.53
N ALA A 124 18.49 -9.73 -6.55
CA ALA A 124 19.72 -10.35 -6.03
C ALA A 124 19.70 -10.27 -4.50
N ALA A 125 20.27 -11.29 -3.83
CA ALA A 125 20.57 -11.22 -2.41
C ALA A 125 21.89 -10.45 -2.17
N PRO A 126 22.06 -9.78 -1.02
CA PRO A 126 23.27 -9.00 -0.73
C PRO A 126 24.58 -9.82 -0.76
N ASP A 127 24.50 -11.08 -0.39
CA ASP A 127 25.63 -12.01 -0.28
C ASP A 127 25.97 -12.77 -1.58
N GLU A 128 25.19 -12.60 -2.64
CA GLU A 128 25.52 -13.19 -3.95
C GLU A 128 26.71 -12.49 -4.57
N THR A 129 27.38 -13.17 -5.52
CA THR A 129 28.48 -12.59 -6.29
C THR A 129 27.96 -11.93 -7.58
N VAL A 130 28.69 -10.96 -8.11
CA VAL A 130 28.42 -10.33 -9.42
C VAL A 130 28.27 -11.38 -10.51
N ALA A 131 29.17 -12.43 -10.53
CA ALA A 131 29.08 -13.51 -11.49
C ALA A 131 27.71 -14.24 -11.42
N ALA A 132 27.22 -14.53 -10.23
CA ALA A 132 25.96 -15.26 -10.02
C ALA A 132 24.72 -14.49 -10.51
N VAL A 133 24.75 -13.15 -10.44
CA VAL A 133 23.58 -12.31 -10.77
C VAL A 133 23.63 -11.73 -12.18
N ARG A 134 24.79 -11.72 -12.82
CA ARG A 134 25.07 -11.05 -14.10
C ARG A 134 24.02 -11.33 -15.17
N ASP A 135 23.78 -12.60 -15.46
CA ASP A 135 22.90 -13.00 -16.55
C ASP A 135 21.43 -12.63 -16.32
N ARG A 136 20.95 -12.74 -15.06
CA ARG A 136 19.55 -12.38 -14.75
C ARG A 136 19.34 -10.87 -14.76
N VAL A 137 20.33 -10.08 -14.29
CA VAL A 137 20.27 -8.62 -14.37
C VAL A 137 20.40 -8.13 -15.81
N ALA A 138 21.29 -8.74 -16.62
CA ALA A 138 21.44 -8.40 -18.02
C ALA A 138 20.16 -8.64 -18.84
N ARG A 139 19.36 -9.66 -18.47
CA ARG A 139 18.06 -9.99 -19.09
C ARG A 139 16.89 -9.19 -18.52
N SER A 140 17.09 -8.43 -17.45
CA SER A 140 16.04 -7.59 -16.88
C SER A 140 15.54 -6.55 -17.90
N PRO A 141 14.23 -6.40 -18.11
CA PRO A 141 13.67 -5.42 -19.04
C PRO A 141 14.00 -3.98 -18.67
N TYR A 142 14.42 -3.75 -17.43
CA TYR A 142 14.76 -2.45 -16.87
C TYR A 142 16.24 -2.08 -17.00
N ARG A 143 17.08 -3.00 -17.47
CA ARG A 143 18.54 -2.85 -17.55
C ARG A 143 19.22 -2.61 -16.18
N PHE A 144 18.57 -3.05 -15.12
CA PHE A 144 19.09 -3.09 -13.76
C PHE A 144 18.44 -4.25 -12.98
N GLY A 145 19.02 -4.60 -11.84
CA GLY A 145 18.43 -5.46 -10.82
C GLY A 145 18.25 -4.72 -9.50
N LEU A 146 17.43 -5.26 -8.62
CA LEU A 146 17.27 -4.77 -7.25
C LEU A 146 17.91 -5.73 -6.27
N VAL A 147 18.65 -5.19 -5.31
CA VAL A 147 19.16 -5.95 -4.18
C VAL A 147 18.10 -5.96 -3.10
N VAL A 148 17.66 -7.15 -2.71
CA VAL A 148 16.61 -7.32 -1.71
C VAL A 148 17.15 -8.17 -0.55
N GLY A 149 16.91 -7.70 0.66
CA GLY A 149 17.18 -8.40 1.90
C GLY A 149 16.06 -9.35 2.30
N GLU A 150 16.01 -9.68 3.59
CA GLU A 150 14.91 -10.44 4.19
C GLU A 150 13.56 -9.77 3.90
N ASP A 151 12.51 -10.58 3.80
CA ASP A 151 11.15 -10.12 3.49
C ASP A 151 11.03 -9.29 2.20
N ARG A 152 11.97 -9.43 1.25
CA ARG A 152 12.03 -8.65 0.01
C ARG A 152 12.18 -7.14 0.21
N VAL A 153 12.77 -6.69 1.31
CA VAL A 153 13.08 -5.27 1.54
C VAL A 153 14.13 -4.79 0.55
N VAL A 154 13.86 -3.70 -0.19
CA VAL A 154 14.79 -3.14 -1.18
C VAL A 154 15.94 -2.43 -0.49
N LEU A 155 17.15 -2.94 -0.67
CA LEU A 155 18.38 -2.41 -0.08
C LEU A 155 19.17 -1.55 -1.09
N GLY A 156 19.18 -1.95 -2.35
CA GLY A 156 20.00 -1.31 -3.36
C GLY A 156 19.55 -1.61 -4.79
N ARG A 157 20.26 -1.01 -5.73
CA ARG A 157 20.10 -1.22 -7.18
C ARG A 157 21.44 -1.61 -7.81
N LEU A 158 21.40 -2.61 -8.69
CA LEU A 158 22.53 -3.05 -9.52
C LEU A 158 22.37 -2.53 -10.94
N ARG A 159 23.17 -1.57 -11.35
CA ARG A 159 23.22 -1.12 -12.75
C ARG A 159 24.03 -2.10 -13.62
N GLN A 160 23.72 -2.13 -14.91
CA GLN A 160 24.51 -2.99 -15.84
C GLN A 160 26.00 -2.67 -15.83
N ALA A 161 26.40 -1.43 -15.58
CA ALA A 161 27.80 -1.03 -15.55
C ALA A 161 28.63 -1.86 -14.55
N VAL A 162 28.11 -2.09 -13.35
CA VAL A 162 28.82 -2.85 -12.30
C VAL A 162 28.94 -4.34 -12.58
N LEU A 163 28.17 -4.87 -13.56
CA LEU A 163 28.26 -6.27 -13.96
C LEU A 163 29.58 -6.60 -14.73
N SER A 164 30.31 -5.58 -15.16
CA SER A 164 31.61 -5.71 -15.80
C SER A 164 32.78 -5.70 -14.81
N ASP A 165 32.49 -5.40 -13.54
CA ASP A 165 33.51 -5.36 -12.48
C ASP A 165 33.93 -6.77 -12.04
N ASP A 166 34.66 -6.85 -10.94
CA ASP A 166 35.17 -8.11 -10.40
C ASP A 166 34.01 -9.13 -10.24
N PRO A 167 34.05 -10.27 -10.96
CA PRO A 167 33.03 -11.28 -10.90
C PRO A 167 32.87 -11.94 -9.51
N THR A 168 33.88 -11.83 -8.66
CA THR A 168 33.90 -12.38 -7.29
C THR A 168 33.41 -11.39 -6.26
N ALA A 169 33.28 -10.09 -6.61
CA ALA A 169 32.76 -9.07 -5.72
C ALA A 169 31.33 -9.41 -5.26
N ARG A 170 31.04 -9.09 -4.01
CA ARG A 170 29.69 -9.25 -3.45
C ARG A 170 28.76 -8.17 -3.98
N VAL A 171 27.51 -8.52 -4.12
CA VAL A 171 26.45 -7.60 -4.59
C VAL A 171 26.29 -6.39 -3.67
N ASP A 172 26.38 -6.57 -2.36
CA ASP A 172 26.28 -5.50 -1.37
C ASP A 172 27.45 -4.49 -1.43
N ASP A 173 28.64 -4.90 -1.91
CA ASP A 173 29.80 -4.02 -2.07
C ASP A 173 29.70 -3.10 -3.30
N VAL A 174 28.94 -3.50 -4.33
CA VAL A 174 28.86 -2.81 -5.64
C VAL A 174 27.50 -2.18 -5.95
N MET A 175 26.50 -2.40 -5.11
CA MET A 175 25.17 -1.82 -5.32
C MET A 175 25.14 -0.32 -5.05
N GLU A 176 24.23 0.38 -5.73
CA GLU A 176 23.80 1.72 -5.30
C GLU A 176 22.79 1.56 -4.15
N ALA A 177 23.19 1.92 -2.93
CA ALA A 177 22.32 1.79 -1.76
C ALA A 177 21.14 2.78 -1.77
N GLY A 178 20.01 2.38 -1.20
CA GLY A 178 18.87 3.25 -0.91
C GLY A 178 18.25 3.92 -2.14
N PRO A 179 17.84 3.19 -3.18
CA PRO A 179 17.16 3.79 -4.33
C PRO A 179 15.84 4.42 -3.89
N SER A 180 15.43 5.51 -4.56
CA SER A 180 14.13 6.13 -4.32
C SER A 180 13.00 5.16 -4.65
N THR A 181 12.03 5.05 -3.76
CA THR A 181 10.86 4.19 -3.91
C THR A 181 9.57 4.99 -3.74
N LEU A 182 8.48 4.51 -4.33
CA LEU A 182 7.15 5.10 -4.22
C LEU A 182 6.18 4.15 -3.52
N ARG A 183 5.13 4.72 -2.92
CA ARG A 183 4.07 3.96 -2.30
C ARG A 183 3.03 3.52 -3.34
N PRO A 184 2.40 2.35 -3.17
CA PRO A 184 1.48 1.78 -4.15
C PRO A 184 0.16 2.54 -4.29
N ASN A 185 -0.25 3.31 -3.29
CA ASN A 185 -1.50 4.06 -3.26
C ASN A 185 -1.46 5.40 -4.03
N ILE A 186 -0.31 5.80 -4.57
CA ILE A 186 -0.22 6.99 -5.43
C ILE A 186 -1.09 6.77 -6.68
N ARG A 187 -1.86 7.78 -7.07
CA ARG A 187 -2.68 7.73 -8.29
C ARG A 187 -1.81 7.78 -9.54
N ALA A 188 -2.20 7.02 -10.57
CA ALA A 188 -1.47 6.99 -11.84
C ALA A 188 -1.32 8.38 -12.47
N GLU A 189 -2.35 9.23 -12.38
CA GLU A 189 -2.33 10.60 -12.92
C GLU A 189 -1.25 11.47 -12.26
N GLU A 190 -1.15 11.43 -10.94
CA GLU A 190 -0.13 12.14 -10.16
C GLU A 190 1.28 11.67 -10.56
N LEU A 191 1.50 10.35 -10.61
CA LEU A 191 2.80 9.81 -10.99
C LEU A 191 3.16 10.11 -12.45
N ALA A 192 2.20 10.07 -13.38
CA ALA A 192 2.45 10.39 -14.79
C ALA A 192 3.04 11.80 -14.95
N GLY A 193 2.49 12.79 -14.24
CA GLY A 193 3.02 14.16 -14.22
C GLY A 193 4.45 14.22 -13.68
N HIS A 194 4.70 13.55 -12.56
CA HIS A 194 6.03 13.48 -11.94
C HIS A 194 7.07 12.81 -12.85
N MET A 195 6.73 11.67 -13.46
CA MET A 195 7.63 10.91 -14.34
C MET A 195 8.01 11.70 -15.59
N ARG A 196 7.05 12.43 -16.19
CA ARG A 196 7.35 13.34 -17.32
C ARG A 196 8.29 14.46 -16.93
N HIS A 197 8.00 15.13 -15.81
CA HIS A 197 8.81 16.25 -15.34
C HIS A 197 10.27 15.86 -15.02
N LYS A 198 10.48 14.67 -14.47
CA LYS A 198 11.79 14.14 -14.06
C LYS A 198 12.45 13.24 -15.10
N ASP A 199 11.82 13.05 -16.26
CA ASP A 199 12.23 12.11 -17.32
C ASP A 199 12.54 10.70 -16.79
N LEU A 200 11.66 10.18 -15.92
CA LEU A 200 11.78 8.84 -15.37
C LEU A 200 11.08 7.82 -16.29
N ALA A 201 11.78 6.78 -16.68
CA ALA A 201 11.22 5.67 -17.45
C ALA A 201 10.44 4.67 -16.60
N TYR A 202 10.78 4.58 -15.31
CA TYR A 202 10.17 3.65 -14.34
C TYR A 202 10.32 4.17 -12.91
N ALA A 203 9.49 3.61 -12.01
CA ALA A 203 9.56 3.86 -10.58
C ALA A 203 9.52 2.53 -9.81
N ILE A 204 10.34 2.43 -8.75
CA ILE A 204 10.33 1.29 -7.83
C ILE A 204 9.19 1.47 -6.83
N VAL A 205 8.34 0.48 -6.70
CA VAL A 205 7.16 0.50 -5.81
C VAL A 205 7.37 -0.43 -4.63
N THR A 206 7.22 0.10 -3.42
CA THR A 206 7.40 -0.65 -2.16
C THR A 206 6.29 -0.37 -1.17
N THR A 207 6.07 -1.29 -0.23
CA THR A 207 5.24 -1.04 0.96
C THR A 207 5.91 -0.01 1.90
N PRO A 208 5.22 0.47 2.95
CA PRO A 208 5.83 1.36 3.95
C PRO A 208 7.10 0.80 4.59
N GLU A 209 7.19 -0.52 4.77
CA GLU A 209 8.36 -1.22 5.32
C GLU A 209 9.49 -1.39 4.31
N GLY A 210 9.30 -0.93 3.06
CA GLY A 210 10.29 -1.05 2.00
C GLY A 210 10.27 -2.38 1.23
N ARG A 211 9.25 -3.23 1.43
CA ARG A 211 9.11 -4.51 0.71
C ARG A 211 8.76 -4.25 -0.75
N LEU A 212 9.49 -4.88 -1.66
CA LEU A 212 9.27 -4.73 -3.10
C LEU A 212 7.89 -5.22 -3.51
N ILE A 213 7.11 -4.35 -4.15
CA ILE A 213 5.87 -4.68 -4.87
C ILE A 213 6.20 -4.92 -6.35
N GLY A 214 6.98 -4.03 -6.97
CA GLY A 214 7.37 -4.16 -8.37
C GLY A 214 7.88 -2.86 -8.97
N ILE A 215 7.88 -2.79 -10.30
CA ILE A 215 8.30 -1.62 -11.09
C ILE A 215 7.11 -1.07 -11.88
N ALA A 216 6.76 0.18 -11.66
CA ALA A 216 5.80 0.91 -12.50
C ALA A 216 6.52 1.53 -13.70
N ARG A 217 6.08 1.21 -14.91
CA ARG A 217 6.62 1.74 -16.17
C ARG A 217 5.89 3.00 -16.56
N ARG A 218 6.59 4.02 -17.04
CA ARG A 218 5.98 5.29 -17.48
C ARG A 218 4.88 5.07 -18.51
N THR A 219 5.07 4.18 -19.47
CA THR A 219 4.07 3.86 -20.49
C THR A 219 2.74 3.39 -19.93
N ASP A 220 2.78 2.52 -18.91
CA ASP A 220 1.59 1.94 -18.29
C ASP A 220 0.88 2.98 -17.41
N VAL A 221 1.69 3.77 -16.68
CA VAL A 221 1.20 4.87 -15.83
C VAL A 221 0.51 5.96 -16.69
N GLU A 222 1.12 6.37 -17.80
CA GLU A 222 0.54 7.37 -18.70
C GLU A 222 -0.73 6.85 -19.41
N THR A 223 -0.75 5.57 -19.79
CA THR A 223 -1.93 4.92 -20.37
C THR A 223 -3.09 4.92 -19.37
N ALA A 224 -2.83 4.48 -18.15
CA ALA A 224 -3.84 4.44 -17.10
C ALA A 224 -4.37 5.84 -16.74
N ALA A 225 -3.48 6.83 -16.63
CA ALA A 225 -3.85 8.22 -16.37
C ALA A 225 -4.75 8.81 -17.48
N SER A 226 -4.46 8.49 -18.75
CA SER A 226 -5.26 8.96 -19.88
C SER A 226 -6.67 8.37 -19.90
N THR A 227 -6.84 7.11 -19.48
CA THR A 227 -8.13 6.43 -19.40
C THR A 227 -9.05 7.08 -18.39
N VAL A 228 -8.52 7.47 -17.21
CA VAL A 228 -9.30 8.18 -16.17
C VAL A 228 -9.79 9.55 -16.66
N GLY A 229 -8.92 10.30 -17.36
CA GLY A 229 -9.28 11.61 -17.92
C GLY A 229 -10.44 11.53 -18.92
N GLN A 230 -10.54 10.44 -19.69
CA GLN A 230 -11.65 10.22 -20.63
C GLN A 230 -12.98 9.86 -19.94
N LEU A 231 -12.94 9.07 -18.87
CA LEU A 231 -14.12 8.71 -18.09
C LEU A 231 -14.70 9.91 -17.33
N SER A 232 -13.84 10.80 -16.83
CA SER A 232 -14.25 12.04 -16.15
C SER A 232 -14.80 13.11 -17.08
N ALA A 233 -14.49 13.06 -18.39
CA ALA A 233 -14.93 14.02 -19.41
C ALA A 233 -16.21 13.59 -20.15
N ALA A 234 -16.76 12.41 -19.89
CA ALA A 234 -18.02 11.97 -20.49
C ALA A 234 -19.21 12.76 -19.86
N PRO A 235 -20.05 13.42 -20.66
CA PRO A 235 -21.22 14.16 -20.14
C PRO A 235 -22.19 13.17 -19.47
N ARG A 236 -22.61 13.51 -18.26
CA ARG A 236 -23.68 12.81 -17.52
C ARG A 236 -25.05 13.05 -18.19
#